data_e74d6c54f28c85a52d54d14f8bfad81f
#
_entry.id   e74d6c54f28c85a52d54d14f8bfad81f
#
_cell.length_a   1.000
_cell.length_b   1.000
_cell.length_c   1.000
_cell.angle_alpha   90.00
_cell.angle_beta   90.00
_cell.angle_gamma   90.00
#
_symmetry.space_group_name_H-M   'P 1'
#
loop_
_entity.id
_entity.type
_entity.pdbx_description
1 polymer ?
#
loop_
_entity_poly.entity_id
_entity_poly.type
_entity_poly.pdbx_seq_one_letter_code
_entity_poly.pdbx_strand_id
1 'polypeptide(L)'
;MKLYGTGLLLLAVLCTIPVFAGQPPRLKVGSSSGIFGPVSNWTYETFAEAKKAGIDAIEISASKLFLDKEMTDDRQIEARCRRLKRDLKRAGIEVWSVHMPYGREIDLSQTDEAVRRKSVELNRRGLRFCK
;
A
#
# COMPACT_ATOMS: atom_id res chain seq x y z
N MET A 1 -55.42 29.75 -59.31
CA MET A 1 -55.25 29.84 -57.83
C MET A 1 -54.26 28.78 -57.41
N LYS A 2 -53.00 29.15 -57.11
CA LYS A 2 -51.93 28.19 -56.75
C LYS A 2 -51.65 28.37 -55.24
N LEU A 3 -51.91 27.31 -54.47
CA LEU A 3 -51.60 27.24 -53.05
C LEU A 3 -50.16 26.72 -52.89
N TYR A 4 -49.30 27.57 -52.31
CA TYR A 4 -47.94 27.19 -51.92
C TYR A 4 -47.99 26.66 -50.47
N GLY A 5 -47.76 25.36 -50.37
CA GLY A 5 -47.58 24.71 -49.03
C GLY A 5 -46.15 24.97 -48.54
N THR A 6 -45.99 25.76 -47.51
CA THR A 6 -44.73 25.93 -46.80
C THR A 6 -44.55 24.75 -45.83
N GLY A 7 -43.69 23.79 -46.24
CA GLY A 7 -43.24 22.72 -45.38
C GLY A 7 -42.24 23.21 -44.33
N LEU A 8 -42.62 23.21 -43.07
CA LEU A 8 -41.75 23.55 -41.94
C LEU A 8 -40.86 22.31 -41.60
N LEU A 9 -39.59 22.42 -41.98
CA LEU A 9 -38.60 21.39 -41.65
C LEU A 9 -38.14 21.60 -40.20
N LEU A 10 -38.65 20.81 -39.27
CA LEU A 10 -38.20 20.77 -37.86
C LEU A 10 -36.88 20.03 -37.78
N LEU A 11 -35.77 20.75 -37.69
CA LEU A 11 -34.44 20.18 -37.49
C LEU A 11 -34.28 19.84 -35.98
N ALA A 12 -34.51 18.58 -35.60
CA ALA A 12 -34.24 18.10 -34.25
C ALA A 12 -32.74 17.93 -34.07
N VAL A 13 -32.08 18.93 -33.46
CA VAL A 13 -30.69 18.81 -33.04
C VAL A 13 -30.67 17.94 -31.79
N LEU A 14 -30.39 16.65 -31.98
CA LEU A 14 -30.07 15.74 -30.86
C LEU A 14 -28.69 16.12 -30.30
N CYS A 15 -28.67 16.96 -29.27
CA CYS A 15 -27.48 17.17 -28.45
C CYS A 15 -27.19 15.87 -27.70
N THR A 16 -26.35 15.01 -28.26
CA THR A 16 -25.73 13.90 -27.53
C THR A 16 -24.69 14.49 -26.57
N ILE A 17 -25.10 14.76 -25.34
CA ILE A 17 -24.17 15.07 -24.24
C ILE A 17 -23.42 13.78 -23.97
N PRO A 18 -22.09 13.70 -24.17
CA PRO A 18 -21.34 12.52 -23.74
C PRO A 18 -21.43 12.47 -22.22
N VAL A 19 -22.24 11.55 -21.71
CA VAL A 19 -22.20 11.18 -20.30
C VAL A 19 -20.85 10.51 -20.08
N PHE A 20 -19.84 11.28 -19.68
CA PHE A 20 -18.63 10.71 -19.08
C PHE A 20 -19.05 10.08 -17.75
N ALA A 21 -19.65 8.91 -17.81
CA ALA A 21 -19.76 8.02 -16.68
C ALA A 21 -18.32 7.58 -16.34
N GLY A 22 -17.59 8.42 -15.59
CA GLY A 22 -16.33 8.01 -15.02
C GLY A 22 -16.57 6.71 -14.26
N GLN A 23 -15.83 5.66 -14.59
CA GLN A 23 -15.94 4.42 -13.84
C GLN A 23 -15.71 4.75 -12.36
N PRO A 24 -16.55 4.24 -11.45
CA PRO A 24 -16.36 4.47 -10.03
C PRO A 24 -14.94 4.05 -9.68
N PRO A 25 -14.24 4.82 -8.80
CA PRO A 25 -12.88 4.50 -8.43
C PRO A 25 -12.84 3.06 -7.90
N ARG A 26 -12.02 2.22 -8.52
CA ARG A 26 -11.83 0.84 -8.09
C ARG A 26 -11.30 0.85 -6.65
N LEU A 27 -11.94 0.11 -5.77
CA LEU A 27 -11.43 -0.11 -4.41
C LEU A 27 -10.07 -0.81 -4.49
N LYS A 28 -9.09 -0.29 -3.76
CA LYS A 28 -7.79 -0.94 -3.62
C LYS A 28 -7.89 -2.11 -2.67
N VAL A 29 -7.31 -3.25 -3.07
CA VAL A 29 -7.21 -4.43 -2.21
C VAL A 29 -5.88 -4.39 -1.48
N GLY A 30 -5.93 -4.42 -0.15
CA GLY A 30 -4.76 -4.47 0.72
C GLY A 30 -4.56 -5.84 1.37
N SER A 31 -3.32 -6.15 1.73
CA SER A 31 -2.97 -7.34 2.49
C SER A 31 -1.81 -7.07 3.45
N SER A 32 -1.64 -7.93 4.44
CA SER A 32 -0.43 -7.90 5.28
C SER A 32 0.73 -8.59 4.57
N SER A 33 1.94 -8.07 4.76
CA SER A 33 3.18 -8.72 4.28
C SER A 33 3.41 -10.11 4.88
N GLY A 34 2.62 -10.49 5.89
CA GLY A 34 2.59 -11.83 6.45
C GLY A 34 2.31 -12.93 5.43
N ILE A 35 1.53 -12.65 4.38
CA ILE A 35 1.21 -13.61 3.32
C ILE A 35 2.44 -14.10 2.55
N PHE A 36 3.52 -13.32 2.50
CA PHE A 36 4.75 -13.67 1.79
C PHE A 36 5.69 -14.57 2.61
N GLY A 37 5.32 -14.90 3.86
CA GLY A 37 6.16 -15.70 4.75
C GLY A 37 7.41 -14.95 5.25
N PRO A 38 8.59 -15.59 5.28
CA PRO A 38 9.83 -14.96 5.76
C PRO A 38 10.30 -13.82 4.85
N VAL A 39 11.07 -12.89 5.42
CA VAL A 39 11.54 -11.68 4.69
C VAL A 39 12.45 -12.03 3.49
N SER A 40 13.08 -13.21 3.50
CA SER A 40 13.84 -13.71 2.35
C SER A 40 12.99 -13.82 1.08
N ASN A 41 11.69 -14.05 1.23
CA ASN A 41 10.74 -14.16 0.13
C ASN A 41 10.19 -12.81 -0.35
N TRP A 42 10.56 -11.70 0.29
CA TRP A 42 10.09 -10.37 -0.08
C TRP A 42 10.92 -9.83 -1.24
N THR A 43 10.65 -10.37 -2.42
CA THR A 43 11.35 -10.05 -3.67
C THR A 43 10.40 -9.36 -4.65
N TYR A 44 10.98 -8.73 -5.66
CA TYR A 44 10.20 -8.14 -6.75
C TYR A 44 9.24 -9.16 -7.40
N GLU A 45 9.69 -10.38 -7.64
CA GLU A 45 8.91 -11.43 -8.29
C GLU A 45 7.67 -11.77 -7.45
N THR A 46 7.84 -11.96 -6.14
CA THR A 46 6.73 -12.22 -5.21
C THR A 46 5.72 -11.08 -5.21
N PHE A 47 6.19 -9.84 -5.21
CA PHE A 47 5.31 -8.67 -5.25
C PHE A 47 4.60 -8.53 -6.61
N ALA A 48 5.29 -8.84 -7.71
CA ALA A 48 4.69 -8.82 -9.04
C ALA A 48 3.57 -9.86 -9.17
N GLU A 49 3.74 -11.05 -8.62
CA GLU A 49 2.68 -12.08 -8.58
C GLU A 49 1.50 -11.63 -7.69
N ALA A 50 1.77 -11.04 -6.52
CA ALA A 50 0.72 -10.48 -5.68
C ALA A 50 -0.07 -9.38 -6.41
N LYS A 51 0.61 -8.52 -7.17
CA LYS A 51 -0.04 -7.48 -7.98
C LYS A 51 -0.94 -8.09 -9.07
N LYS A 52 -0.47 -9.12 -9.76
CA LYS A 52 -1.29 -9.88 -10.74
C LYS A 52 -2.52 -10.51 -10.10
N ALA A 53 -2.39 -11.00 -8.86
CA ALA A 53 -3.49 -11.53 -8.07
C ALA A 53 -4.48 -10.44 -7.56
N GLY A 54 -4.22 -9.16 -7.84
CA GLY A 54 -5.11 -8.06 -7.53
C GLY A 54 -4.78 -7.30 -6.23
N ILE A 55 -3.64 -7.57 -5.59
CA ILE A 55 -3.19 -6.82 -4.40
C ILE A 55 -2.61 -5.48 -4.86
N ASP A 56 -3.16 -4.38 -4.36
CA ASP A 56 -2.75 -3.01 -4.69
C ASP A 56 -1.86 -2.38 -3.63
N ALA A 57 -2.02 -2.81 -2.38
CA ALA A 57 -1.32 -2.22 -1.23
C ALA A 57 -0.97 -3.28 -0.18
N ILE A 58 0.06 -3.02 0.60
CA ILE A 58 0.45 -3.90 1.71
C ILE A 58 0.71 -3.12 2.99
N GLU A 59 0.42 -3.78 4.11
CA GLU A 59 0.94 -3.44 5.42
C GLU A 59 2.25 -4.18 5.65
N ILE A 60 3.30 -3.48 6.00
CA ILE A 60 4.59 -4.07 6.33
C ILE A 60 4.63 -4.46 7.82
N SER A 61 4.91 -5.72 8.12
CA SER A 61 5.18 -6.16 9.48
C SER A 61 6.62 -5.81 9.87
N ALA A 62 6.78 -4.75 10.65
CA ALA A 62 8.09 -4.28 11.12
C ALA A 62 8.81 -5.30 12.01
N SER A 63 8.08 -6.15 12.73
CA SER A 63 8.67 -7.23 13.53
C SER A 63 9.59 -8.13 12.72
N LYS A 64 9.21 -8.43 11.48
CA LYS A 64 10.03 -9.25 10.57
C LYS A 64 11.29 -8.53 10.08
N LEU A 65 11.30 -7.20 10.09
CA LEU A 65 12.44 -6.40 9.65
C LEU A 65 13.38 -6.03 10.79
N PHE A 66 12.84 -5.72 11.98
CA PHE A 66 13.62 -5.12 13.08
C PHE A 66 13.92 -6.08 14.23
N LEU A 67 13.18 -7.20 14.33
CA LEU A 67 13.38 -8.22 15.37
C LEU A 67 14.08 -9.47 14.83
N ASP A 68 14.44 -9.48 13.56
CA ASP A 68 15.22 -10.56 12.98
C ASP A 68 16.60 -10.60 13.68
N LYS A 69 16.90 -11.71 14.35
CA LYS A 69 18.16 -11.91 15.06
C LYS A 69 19.38 -11.79 14.16
N GLU A 70 19.20 -12.01 12.86
CA GLU A 70 20.27 -11.91 11.85
C GLU A 70 20.51 -10.45 11.42
N MET A 71 19.61 -9.52 11.74
CA MET A 71 19.71 -8.12 11.34
C MET A 71 19.75 -7.18 12.55
N THR A 72 20.92 -7.12 13.18
CA THR A 72 21.16 -6.24 14.32
C THR A 72 21.75 -4.88 13.92
N ASP A 73 22.33 -4.76 12.71
CA ASP A 73 22.94 -3.54 12.19
C ASP A 73 21.92 -2.65 11.46
N ASP A 74 21.81 -1.40 11.89
CA ASP A 74 20.95 -0.39 11.29
C ASP A 74 21.25 -0.18 9.78
N ARG A 75 22.50 -0.31 9.34
CA ARG A 75 22.88 -0.20 7.93
C ARG A 75 22.27 -1.32 7.08
N GLN A 76 22.23 -2.54 7.61
CA GLN A 76 21.62 -3.69 6.93
C GLN A 76 20.12 -3.52 6.83
N ILE A 77 19.48 -3.08 7.92
CA ILE A 77 18.03 -2.78 7.94
C ILE A 77 17.71 -1.70 6.89
N GLU A 78 18.48 -0.61 6.88
CA GLU A 78 18.29 0.49 5.93
C GLU A 78 18.45 0.03 4.47
N ALA A 79 19.48 -0.77 4.19
CA ALA A 79 19.70 -1.33 2.85
C ALA A 79 18.52 -2.22 2.42
N ARG A 80 17.98 -3.02 3.34
CA ARG A 80 16.80 -3.86 3.09
C ARG A 80 15.55 -3.01 2.86
N CYS A 81 15.31 -1.97 3.67
CA CYS A 81 14.18 -1.06 3.48
C CYS A 81 14.25 -0.33 2.12
N ARG A 82 15.42 0.14 1.72
CA ARG A 82 15.63 0.74 0.39
C ARG A 82 15.33 -0.25 -0.74
N ARG A 83 15.79 -1.51 -0.62
CA ARG A 83 15.48 -2.55 -1.59
C ARG A 83 13.99 -2.83 -1.65
N LEU A 84 13.36 -3.04 -0.50
CA LEU A 84 11.92 -3.30 -0.38
C LEU A 84 11.10 -2.19 -1.04
N LYS A 85 11.39 -0.93 -0.71
CA LYS A 85 10.71 0.25 -1.29
C LYS A 85 10.84 0.28 -2.82
N ARG A 86 12.01 -0.02 -3.36
CA ARG A 86 12.26 -0.09 -4.79
C ARG A 86 11.48 -1.21 -5.47
N ASP A 87 11.51 -2.41 -4.88
CA ASP A 87 10.89 -3.61 -5.45
C ASP A 87 9.35 -3.51 -5.42
N LEU A 88 8.76 -2.96 -4.35
CA LEU A 88 7.33 -2.67 -4.25
C LEU A 88 6.90 -1.62 -5.27
N LYS A 89 7.65 -0.51 -5.37
CA LYS A 89 7.37 0.53 -6.37
C LYS A 89 7.40 -0.03 -7.79
N ARG A 90 8.40 -0.86 -8.10
CA ARG A 90 8.53 -1.51 -9.42
C ARG A 90 7.38 -2.47 -9.70
N ALA A 91 6.89 -3.18 -8.68
CA ALA A 91 5.73 -4.08 -8.78
C ALA A 91 4.40 -3.32 -8.84
N GLY A 92 4.36 -2.02 -8.57
CA GLY A 92 3.13 -1.23 -8.52
C GLY A 92 2.27 -1.50 -7.28
N ILE A 93 2.91 -1.91 -6.17
CA ILE A 93 2.27 -2.11 -4.86
C ILE A 93 2.62 -0.93 -3.96
N GLU A 94 1.60 -0.35 -3.31
CA GLU A 94 1.76 0.71 -2.33
C GLU A 94 2.02 0.14 -0.93
N VAL A 95 2.84 0.81 -0.13
CA VAL A 95 2.88 0.59 1.31
C VAL A 95 1.91 1.56 1.95
N TRP A 96 0.83 1.07 2.55
CA TRP A 96 -0.17 1.93 3.16
C TRP A 96 -0.03 2.04 4.68
N SER A 97 0.61 1.06 5.31
CA SER A 97 0.90 1.09 6.74
C SER A 97 2.13 0.25 7.09
N VAL A 98 2.68 0.53 8.26
CA VAL A 98 3.72 -0.28 8.87
C VAL A 98 3.23 -0.71 10.25
N HIS A 99 3.06 -2.01 10.43
CA HIS A 99 2.72 -2.59 11.72
C HIS A 99 3.98 -2.69 12.57
N MET A 100 4.06 -1.84 13.58
CA MET A 100 5.21 -1.81 14.49
C MET A 100 5.31 -3.10 15.32
N PRO A 101 6.52 -3.44 15.81
CA PRO A 101 6.68 -4.59 16.67
C PRO A 101 5.77 -4.53 17.90
N TYR A 102 5.13 -5.63 18.21
CA TYR A 102 4.29 -5.79 19.39
C TYR A 102 4.54 -7.14 20.06
N GLY A 103 4.17 -7.25 21.31
CA GLY A 103 4.31 -8.45 22.11
C GLY A 103 4.54 -8.13 23.57
N ARG A 104 4.36 -9.11 24.44
CA ARG A 104 4.42 -8.93 25.89
C ARG A 104 5.72 -8.23 26.38
N GLU A 105 6.84 -8.48 25.71
CA GLU A 105 8.15 -7.92 26.10
C GLU A 105 8.45 -6.54 25.48
N ILE A 106 7.58 -6.07 24.60
CA ILE A 106 7.73 -4.81 23.83
C ILE A 106 6.44 -4.01 23.77
N ASP A 107 5.59 -4.20 24.78
CA ASP A 107 4.32 -3.49 24.90
C ASP A 107 4.52 -2.11 25.55
N LEU A 108 4.03 -1.07 24.91
CA LEU A 108 4.10 0.32 25.39
C LEU A 108 3.21 0.56 26.63
N SER A 109 2.20 -0.31 26.85
CA SER A 109 1.28 -0.23 28.00
C SER A 109 1.82 -0.87 29.27
N GLN A 110 3.01 -1.49 29.24
CA GLN A 110 3.61 -2.12 30.41
C GLN A 110 3.84 -1.14 31.54
N THR A 111 3.52 -1.57 32.75
CA THR A 111 3.80 -0.82 33.98
C THR A 111 5.27 -0.86 34.38
N ASP A 112 6.01 -1.90 33.95
CA ASP A 112 7.45 -1.98 34.13
C ASP A 112 8.16 -0.94 33.28
N GLU A 113 8.85 -0.01 33.92
CA GLU A 113 9.51 1.11 33.29
C GLU A 113 10.68 0.67 32.37
N ALA A 114 11.38 -0.41 32.70
CA ALA A 114 12.48 -0.90 31.86
C ALA A 114 11.94 -1.51 30.57
N VAL A 115 10.87 -2.29 30.65
CA VAL A 115 10.18 -2.87 29.48
C VAL A 115 9.61 -1.75 28.62
N ARG A 116 8.95 -0.76 29.22
CA ARG A 116 8.37 0.37 28.51
C ARG A 116 9.43 1.19 27.77
N ARG A 117 10.57 1.51 28.41
CA ARG A 117 11.70 2.23 27.75
C ARG A 117 12.25 1.45 26.55
N LYS A 118 12.47 0.14 26.72
CA LYS A 118 12.92 -0.74 25.63
C LYS A 118 11.93 -0.70 24.46
N SER A 119 10.63 -0.76 24.75
CA SER A 119 9.56 -0.70 23.74
C SER A 119 9.56 0.63 22.99
N VAL A 120 9.69 1.76 23.72
CA VAL A 120 9.80 3.10 23.12
C VAL A 120 10.99 3.20 22.18
N GLU A 121 12.18 2.72 22.62
CA GLU A 121 13.38 2.78 21.79
C GLU A 121 13.26 1.93 20.53
N LEU A 122 12.69 0.72 20.63
CA LEU A 122 12.44 -0.15 19.48
C LEU A 122 11.49 0.52 18.48
N ASN A 123 10.41 1.13 18.95
CA ASN A 123 9.48 1.84 18.09
C ASN A 123 10.13 3.08 17.44
N ARG A 124 10.91 3.86 18.18
CA ARG A 124 11.69 4.98 17.63
C ARG A 124 12.65 4.52 16.54
N ARG A 125 13.36 3.40 16.77
CA ARG A 125 14.23 2.79 15.77
C ARG A 125 13.45 2.43 14.52
N GLY A 126 12.32 1.75 14.65
CA GLY A 126 11.46 1.39 13.53
C GLY A 126 10.99 2.60 12.72
N LEU A 127 10.53 3.67 13.39
CA LEU A 127 10.08 4.90 12.74
C LEU A 127 11.17 5.58 11.90
N ARG A 128 12.46 5.44 12.26
CA ARG A 128 13.57 5.97 11.44
C ARG A 128 13.61 5.34 10.05
N PHE A 129 13.17 4.11 9.90
CA PHE A 129 13.17 3.35 8.64
C PHE A 129 11.88 3.46 7.83
N CYS A 130 10.85 4.12 8.36
CA CYS A 130 9.59 4.35 7.67
C CYS A 130 9.59 5.56 6.70
N LYS A 131 10.71 6.24 6.52
CA LYS A 131 10.87 7.44 5.67
C LYS A 131 10.98 7.17 4.18
#